data_0fd4b6a89f7975ec3ab972849f743ccc
#
_entry.id   0fd4b6a89f7975ec3ab972849f743ccc
#
_cell.length_a   1.000
_cell.length_b   1.000
_cell.length_c   1.000
_cell.angle_alpha   90.00
_cell.angle_beta   90.00
_cell.angle_gamma   90.00
#
_symmetry.space_group_name_H-M   'P 1'
#
loop_
_entity.id
_entity.type
_entity.pdbx_description
1 polymer ?
#
loop_
_entity_poly.entity_id
_entity_poly.type
_entity_poly.pdbx_seq_one_letter_code
_entity_poly.pdbx_strand_id
1 'polypeptide(L)'
;MYYQINAIMEKKKYEEKPSVVVVDIYTTVNFGIREVEGGYEAYTATMTGHLTADEFVKRINGYGLNEEMTTQELETIFEALGFAGGNETSVFKEFMLNKIAAYDRSETVNSFMLAGNRIWLDKATRVGLVNSIGIEKDAGNPETNLWFGGVKYTIPVDTALQMLAALELYALQCYNVTAEHAAQVEQMETAEEVKSFDYSAGYPEQLVFNL
;
A
#
# COMPACT_ATOMS: atom_id res chain seq x y z
N MET A 1 4.25 31.68 16.23
CA MET A 1 3.53 32.17 15.04
C MET A 1 3.21 30.92 14.23
N TYR A 2 1.98 30.41 14.31
CA TYR A 2 1.59 29.20 13.56
C TYR A 2 1.36 29.61 12.10
N TYR A 3 2.28 29.24 11.23
CA TYR A 3 2.05 29.35 9.78
C TYR A 3 1.00 28.31 9.41
N GLN A 4 -0.22 28.74 9.09
CA GLN A 4 -1.18 27.93 8.39
C GLN A 4 -0.64 27.73 6.98
N ILE A 5 -0.06 26.56 6.72
CA ILE A 5 0.31 26.16 5.38
C ILE A 5 -0.96 25.56 4.77
N ASN A 6 -1.59 26.30 3.90
CA ASN A 6 -2.56 25.75 2.98
C ASN A 6 -1.79 24.95 1.93
N ALA A 7 -1.45 23.70 2.26
CA ALA A 7 -1.00 22.76 1.27
C ALA A 7 -2.25 22.30 0.51
N ILE A 8 -2.50 22.90 -0.65
CA ILE A 8 -3.45 22.32 -1.59
C ILE A 8 -2.71 21.15 -2.21
N MET A 9 -3.05 19.94 -1.81
CA MET A 9 -2.57 18.74 -2.48
C MET A 9 -3.54 18.41 -3.60
N GLU A 10 -3.05 18.55 -4.82
CA GLU A 10 -3.81 18.27 -6.02
C GLU A 10 -3.07 17.26 -6.87
N LYS A 11 -3.81 16.37 -7.51
CA LYS A 11 -3.27 15.52 -8.56
C LYS A 11 -3.28 16.33 -9.86
N LYS A 12 -2.10 16.58 -10.43
CA LYS A 12 -1.93 17.41 -11.64
C LYS A 12 -1.36 16.63 -12.80
N LYS A 13 -1.70 17.07 -14.00
CA LYS A 13 -1.10 16.58 -15.25
C LYS A 13 -0.06 17.59 -15.75
N TYR A 14 1.01 17.06 -16.34
CA TYR A 14 2.15 17.79 -16.87
C TYR A 14 2.46 17.26 -18.28
N GLU A 15 2.81 18.14 -19.19
CA GLU A 15 3.28 17.77 -20.55
C GLU A 15 4.69 17.17 -20.50
N GLU A 16 5.52 17.67 -19.56
CA GLU A 16 6.88 17.18 -19.31
C GLU A 16 6.99 16.68 -17.87
N LYS A 17 7.99 15.82 -17.62
CA LYS A 17 8.24 15.27 -16.27
C LYS A 17 8.53 16.43 -15.30
N PRO A 18 7.70 16.66 -14.29
CA PRO A 18 7.93 17.73 -13.33
C PRO A 18 9.14 17.44 -12.45
N SER A 19 9.84 18.50 -12.03
CA SER A 19 10.87 18.40 -10.99
C SER A 19 10.21 18.02 -9.65
N VAL A 20 10.87 17.18 -8.86
CA VAL A 20 10.37 16.76 -7.54
C VAL A 20 10.22 17.97 -6.62
N VAL A 21 11.22 18.85 -6.58
CA VAL A 21 11.17 20.09 -5.77
C VAL A 21 11.46 21.31 -6.66
N VAL A 22 10.62 22.32 -6.51
CA VAL A 22 10.80 23.64 -7.10
C VAL A 22 10.74 24.68 -5.98
N VAL A 23 11.82 25.41 -5.76
CA VAL A 23 11.91 26.48 -4.77
C VAL A 23 11.96 27.82 -5.50
N ASP A 24 10.91 28.62 -5.32
CA ASP A 24 10.78 29.98 -5.84
C ASP A 24 10.14 30.84 -4.72
N ILE A 25 9.18 31.68 -5.01
CA ILE A 25 8.36 32.40 -4.00
C ILE A 25 7.62 31.41 -3.09
N TYR A 26 7.26 30.26 -3.64
CA TYR A 26 6.68 29.12 -2.93
C TYR A 26 7.58 27.89 -3.10
N THR A 27 7.55 26.98 -2.13
CA THR A 27 8.10 25.65 -2.31
C THR A 27 7.02 24.74 -2.88
N THR A 28 7.26 24.17 -4.04
CA THR A 28 6.39 23.19 -4.66
C THR A 28 7.08 21.83 -4.66
N VAL A 29 6.42 20.81 -4.13
CA VAL A 29 6.91 19.43 -4.14
C VAL A 29 5.96 18.58 -4.98
N ASN A 30 6.51 17.89 -5.97
CA ASN A 30 5.80 16.91 -6.79
C ASN A 30 6.30 15.52 -6.44
N PHE A 31 5.38 14.60 -6.18
CA PHE A 31 5.69 13.22 -5.81
C PHE A 31 4.67 12.24 -6.40
N GLY A 32 5.00 10.94 -6.40
CA GLY A 32 4.22 9.94 -7.10
C GLY A 32 4.17 10.23 -8.60
N ILE A 33 5.30 10.71 -9.15
CA ILE A 33 5.42 11.10 -10.55
C ILE A 33 5.37 9.84 -11.42
N ARG A 34 4.39 9.76 -12.28
CA ARG A 34 4.23 8.64 -13.21
C ARG A 34 3.93 9.10 -14.63
N GLU A 35 4.44 8.37 -15.59
CA GLU A 35 4.12 8.58 -16.99
C GLU A 35 2.70 8.09 -17.29
N VAL A 36 1.94 8.89 -18.03
CA VAL A 36 0.57 8.60 -18.46
C VAL A 36 0.41 8.98 -19.92
N GLU A 37 -0.69 8.60 -20.54
CA GLU A 37 -0.95 8.99 -21.93
C GLU A 37 -0.99 10.52 -22.05
N GLY A 38 -0.07 11.05 -22.88
CA GLY A 38 0.06 12.49 -23.16
C GLY A 38 0.89 13.28 -22.16
N GLY A 39 1.72 12.62 -21.31
CA GLY A 39 2.65 13.32 -20.41
C GLY A 39 2.86 12.62 -19.07
N TYR A 40 2.78 13.38 -18.00
CA TYR A 40 3.01 12.91 -16.64
C TYR A 40 1.87 13.30 -15.70
N GLU A 41 1.72 12.55 -14.64
CA GLU A 41 0.81 12.84 -13.54
C GLU A 41 1.59 12.81 -12.22
N ALA A 42 1.30 13.72 -11.31
CA ALA A 42 1.93 13.77 -9.99
C ALA A 42 0.99 14.39 -8.96
N TYR A 43 1.19 14.05 -7.69
CA TYR A 43 0.67 14.83 -6.58
C TYR A 43 1.52 16.07 -6.40
N THR A 44 0.90 17.23 -6.29
CA THR A 44 1.57 18.52 -6.16
C THR A 44 1.15 19.19 -4.85
N ALA A 45 2.12 19.48 -4.02
CA ALA A 45 1.95 20.26 -2.79
C ALA A 45 2.67 21.59 -2.93
N THR A 46 1.95 22.70 -2.80
CA THR A 46 2.54 24.05 -2.80
C THR A 46 2.46 24.63 -1.40
N MET A 47 3.58 25.13 -0.90
CA MET A 47 3.74 25.58 0.47
C MET A 47 4.33 26.98 0.53
N THR A 48 3.85 27.79 1.46
CA THR A 48 4.44 29.10 1.78
C THR A 48 5.39 28.96 2.97
N GLY A 49 6.63 29.45 2.82
CA GLY A 49 7.66 29.43 3.85
C GLY A 49 8.66 28.28 3.71
N HIS A 50 9.64 28.26 4.62
CA HIS A 50 10.63 27.19 4.69
C HIS A 50 10.02 26.00 5.43
N LEU A 51 9.84 24.89 4.74
CA LEU A 51 9.47 23.59 5.29
C LEU A 51 10.65 22.65 5.14
N THR A 52 10.97 21.92 6.18
CA THR A 52 12.00 20.88 6.13
C THR A 52 11.41 19.56 5.61
N ALA A 53 12.27 18.66 5.13
CA ALA A 53 11.84 17.40 4.56
C ALA A 53 11.04 16.55 5.55
N ASP A 54 11.48 16.47 6.80
CA ASP A 54 10.81 15.74 7.88
C ASP A 54 9.42 16.32 8.22
N GLU A 55 9.29 17.64 8.25
CA GLU A 55 7.98 18.29 8.41
C GLU A 55 7.06 18.03 7.23
N PHE A 56 7.61 18.01 6.01
CA PHE A 56 6.85 17.70 4.80
C PHE A 56 6.33 16.25 4.82
N VAL A 57 7.21 15.28 5.09
CA VAL A 57 6.83 13.86 5.19
C VAL A 57 5.76 13.64 6.25
N LYS A 58 5.92 14.21 7.43
CA LYS A 58 4.91 14.12 8.51
C LYS A 58 3.53 14.64 8.07
N ARG A 59 3.48 15.68 7.24
CA ARG A 59 2.21 16.19 6.71
C ARG A 59 1.60 15.26 5.68
N ILE A 60 2.41 14.73 4.76
CA ILE A 60 1.96 13.76 3.75
C ILE A 60 1.40 12.51 4.42
N ASN A 61 2.04 12.03 5.49
CA ASN A 61 1.52 10.93 6.32
C ASN A 61 0.12 11.23 6.84
N GLY A 62 -0.11 12.44 7.31
CA GLY A 62 -1.43 12.87 7.78
C GLY A 62 -2.53 12.85 6.71
N TYR A 63 -2.16 12.86 5.43
CA TYR A 63 -3.10 12.76 4.30
C TYR A 63 -3.18 11.35 3.69
N GLY A 64 -2.41 10.38 4.21
CA GLY A 64 -2.38 9.01 3.68
C GLY A 64 -1.74 8.89 2.29
N LEU A 65 -0.89 9.83 1.88
CA LEU A 65 -0.29 9.90 0.54
C LEU A 65 1.17 9.42 0.47
N ASN A 66 1.71 8.90 1.56
CA ASN A 66 3.08 8.35 1.56
C ASN A 66 3.25 7.18 0.58
N GLU A 67 2.19 6.45 0.36
CA GLU A 67 2.15 5.31 -0.55
C GLU A 67 2.53 5.70 -1.98
N GLU A 68 2.17 6.89 -2.38
CA GLU A 68 2.40 7.41 -3.74
C GLU A 68 3.86 7.86 -3.96
N MET A 69 4.57 8.25 -2.90
CA MET A 69 5.95 8.73 -2.99
C MET A 69 6.95 7.57 -3.12
N THR A 70 7.91 7.72 -4.02
CA THR A 70 9.05 6.79 -4.13
C THR A 70 10.18 7.16 -3.16
N THR A 71 11.05 6.19 -2.84
CA THR A 71 12.25 6.44 -2.03
C THR A 71 13.14 7.50 -2.67
N GLN A 72 13.33 7.45 -4.00
CA GLN A 72 14.12 8.43 -4.75
C GLN A 72 13.54 9.85 -4.69
N GLU A 73 12.22 9.99 -4.74
CA GLU A 73 11.57 11.30 -4.57
C GLU A 73 11.77 11.82 -3.16
N LEU A 74 11.68 10.96 -2.14
CA LEU A 74 11.96 11.32 -0.76
C LEU A 74 13.40 11.80 -0.58
N GLU A 75 14.38 11.09 -1.15
CA GLU A 75 15.80 11.51 -1.13
C GLU A 75 15.97 12.92 -1.75
N THR A 76 15.38 13.13 -2.92
CA THR A 76 15.43 14.43 -3.61
C THR A 76 14.81 15.54 -2.75
N ILE A 77 13.74 15.24 -2.04
CA ILE A 77 13.09 16.18 -1.10
C ILE A 77 14.03 16.50 0.07
N PHE A 78 14.72 15.50 0.64
CA PHE A 78 15.69 15.69 1.72
C PHE A 78 16.87 16.55 1.27
N GLU A 79 17.42 16.30 0.08
CA GLU A 79 18.51 17.08 -0.48
C GLU A 79 18.10 18.55 -0.71
N ALA A 80 16.90 18.78 -1.20
CA ALA A 80 16.44 20.11 -1.57
C ALA A 80 15.95 20.96 -0.39
N LEU A 81 15.25 20.36 0.58
CA LEU A 81 14.62 21.08 1.68
C LEU A 81 15.45 21.07 2.97
N GLY A 82 16.44 20.18 3.05
CA GLY A 82 17.22 19.97 4.25
C GLY A 82 16.40 19.35 5.40
N PHE A 83 17.05 19.22 6.53
CA PHE A 83 16.57 18.49 7.69
C PHE A 83 16.65 19.34 8.95
N ALA A 84 15.56 19.45 9.71
CA ALA A 84 15.48 20.37 10.85
C ALA A 84 16.15 19.89 12.13
N GLY A 85 16.68 18.67 12.15
CA GLY A 85 17.43 18.18 13.31
C GLY A 85 16.79 17.00 14.03
N GLY A 86 16.24 16.07 13.31
CA GLY A 86 15.90 14.74 13.80
C GLY A 86 16.96 13.70 13.39
N ASN A 87 16.60 12.45 13.42
CA ASN A 87 17.39 11.35 12.91
C ASN A 87 16.84 10.96 11.53
N GLU A 88 17.62 11.18 10.46
CA GLU A 88 17.27 10.83 9.08
C GLU A 88 16.79 9.36 9.00
N THR A 89 17.53 8.45 9.63
CA THR A 89 17.16 7.03 9.68
C THR A 89 15.75 6.82 10.22
N SER A 90 15.35 7.57 11.26
CA SER A 90 14.00 7.46 11.84
C SER A 90 12.91 7.86 10.86
N VAL A 91 13.13 8.89 10.04
CA VAL A 91 12.15 9.34 9.05
C VAL A 91 12.03 8.32 7.92
N PHE A 92 13.15 7.78 7.43
CA PHE A 92 13.12 6.73 6.43
C PHE A 92 12.49 5.42 6.95
N LYS A 93 12.69 5.08 8.23
CA LYS A 93 11.99 3.96 8.87
C LYS A 93 10.48 4.17 8.88
N GLU A 94 10.00 5.31 9.36
CA GLU A 94 8.57 5.63 9.37
C GLU A 94 7.98 5.57 7.95
N PHE A 95 8.68 6.14 6.97
CA PHE A 95 8.28 6.07 5.57
C PHE A 95 8.20 4.63 5.07
N MET A 96 9.22 3.82 5.31
CA MET A 96 9.27 2.42 4.86
C MET A 96 8.19 1.56 5.54
N LEU A 97 7.95 1.74 6.85
CA LEU A 97 6.87 1.05 7.57
C LEU A 97 5.48 1.39 6.98
N ASN A 98 5.26 2.64 6.58
CA ASN A 98 4.04 3.02 5.89
C ASN A 98 3.93 2.36 4.50
N LYS A 99 5.05 2.24 3.75
CA LYS A 99 5.10 1.50 2.48
C LYS A 99 4.76 0.02 2.65
N ILE A 100 5.32 -0.63 3.67
CA ILE A 100 5.03 -2.03 4.02
C ILE A 100 3.53 -2.19 4.31
N ALA A 101 2.97 -1.34 5.16
CA ALA A 101 1.56 -1.38 5.52
C ALA A 101 0.62 -1.12 4.33
N ALA A 102 1.04 -0.25 3.41
CA ALA A 102 0.31 0.03 2.18
C ALA A 102 0.33 -1.16 1.22
N TYR A 103 1.50 -1.75 1.03
CA TYR A 103 1.66 -2.92 0.17
C TYR A 103 0.85 -4.12 0.69
N ASP A 104 0.85 -4.35 2.01
CA ASP A 104 0.02 -5.37 2.66
C ASP A 104 -1.48 -5.18 2.35
N ARG A 105 -1.96 -3.93 2.27
CA ARG A 105 -3.37 -3.62 1.94
C ARG A 105 -3.67 -3.56 0.45
N SER A 106 -2.65 -3.62 -0.39
CA SER A 106 -2.82 -3.49 -1.84
C SER A 106 -3.51 -4.71 -2.46
N GLU A 107 -4.06 -4.54 -3.66
CA GLU A 107 -4.60 -5.65 -4.44
C GLU A 107 -3.54 -6.68 -4.84
N THR A 108 -2.26 -6.34 -4.77
CA THR A 108 -1.16 -7.28 -5.03
C THR A 108 -1.14 -8.37 -3.96
N VAL A 109 -1.37 -7.99 -2.71
CA VAL A 109 -1.39 -8.91 -1.55
C VAL A 109 -2.83 -9.38 -1.26
N ASN A 110 -3.77 -8.45 -1.18
CA ASN A 110 -5.15 -8.71 -0.80
C ASN A 110 -6.02 -8.99 -2.02
N SER A 111 -5.71 -10.05 -2.77
CA SER A 111 -6.59 -10.55 -3.81
C SER A 111 -6.27 -12.01 -4.16
N PHE A 112 -7.23 -12.67 -4.80
CA PHE A 112 -7.08 -13.97 -5.44
C PHE A 112 -7.91 -14.00 -6.72
N MET A 113 -7.63 -14.94 -7.61
CA MET A 113 -8.39 -15.13 -8.82
C MET A 113 -9.38 -16.29 -8.65
N LEU A 114 -10.65 -16.06 -8.99
CA LEU A 114 -11.70 -17.08 -9.02
C LEU A 114 -12.37 -17.07 -10.39
N ALA A 115 -12.22 -18.12 -11.15
CA ALA A 115 -12.76 -18.23 -12.52
C ALA A 115 -12.48 -16.97 -13.37
N GLY A 116 -11.24 -16.45 -13.32
CA GLY A 116 -10.79 -15.27 -14.04
C GLY A 116 -11.17 -13.90 -13.43
N ASN A 117 -11.90 -13.87 -12.34
CA ASN A 117 -12.26 -12.63 -11.64
C ASN A 117 -11.38 -12.41 -10.40
N ARG A 118 -10.92 -11.18 -10.22
CA ARG A 118 -10.17 -10.78 -9.02
C ARG A 118 -11.12 -10.51 -7.88
N ILE A 119 -10.89 -11.15 -6.75
CA ILE A 119 -11.73 -11.08 -5.55
C ILE A 119 -10.84 -10.98 -4.32
N TRP A 120 -11.33 -10.31 -3.29
CA TRP A 120 -10.79 -10.39 -1.94
C TRP A 120 -11.92 -10.58 -0.93
N LEU A 121 -11.63 -11.38 0.09
CA LEU A 121 -12.53 -11.62 1.22
C LEU A 121 -11.80 -11.21 2.50
N ASP A 122 -12.33 -10.26 3.24
CA ASP A 122 -11.82 -9.91 4.55
C ASP A 122 -11.94 -11.09 5.53
N LYS A 123 -11.21 -11.02 6.64
CA LYS A 123 -11.14 -12.11 7.62
C LYS A 123 -12.52 -12.49 8.18
N ALA A 124 -13.36 -11.50 8.47
CA ALA A 124 -14.69 -11.76 9.05
C ALA A 124 -15.59 -12.49 8.04
N THR A 125 -15.53 -12.09 6.77
CA THR A 125 -16.25 -12.75 5.68
C THR A 125 -15.75 -14.18 5.50
N ARG A 126 -14.44 -14.43 5.48
CA ARG A 126 -13.88 -15.79 5.34
C ARG A 126 -14.34 -16.70 6.47
N VAL A 127 -14.24 -16.24 7.74
CA VAL A 127 -14.67 -16.99 8.92
C VAL A 127 -16.17 -17.28 8.88
N GLY A 128 -16.98 -16.29 8.50
CA GLY A 128 -18.43 -16.45 8.35
C GLY A 128 -18.78 -17.50 7.29
N LEU A 129 -18.12 -17.47 6.14
CA LEU A 129 -18.35 -18.45 5.06
C LEU A 129 -17.92 -19.85 5.46
N VAL A 130 -16.77 -20.03 6.11
CA VAL A 130 -16.35 -21.36 6.63
C VAL A 130 -17.41 -21.95 7.52
N ASN A 131 -17.95 -21.16 8.45
CA ASN A 131 -19.00 -21.63 9.37
C ASN A 131 -20.30 -21.97 8.63
N SER A 132 -20.77 -21.08 7.74
CA SER A 132 -22.03 -21.30 7.02
C SER A 132 -21.96 -22.51 6.07
N ILE A 133 -20.86 -22.64 5.32
CA ILE A 133 -20.66 -23.77 4.40
C ILE A 133 -20.43 -25.08 5.17
N GLY A 134 -19.79 -25.00 6.35
CA GLY A 134 -19.71 -26.15 7.26
C GLY A 134 -21.08 -26.67 7.66
N ILE A 135 -22.03 -25.79 7.99
CA ILE A 135 -23.43 -26.16 8.27
C ILE A 135 -24.12 -26.77 7.05
N GLU A 136 -23.89 -26.21 5.83
CA GLU A 136 -24.42 -26.80 4.59
C GLU A 136 -23.88 -28.22 4.36
N LYS A 137 -22.58 -28.44 4.63
CA LYS A 137 -21.97 -29.77 4.58
C LYS A 137 -22.61 -30.74 5.53
N ASP A 138 -22.82 -30.35 6.79
CA ASP A 138 -23.45 -31.19 7.81
C ASP A 138 -24.93 -31.51 7.49
N ALA A 139 -25.59 -30.59 6.78
CA ALA A 139 -26.96 -30.78 6.26
C ALA A 139 -27.00 -31.67 5.01
N GLY A 140 -25.85 -32.07 4.47
CA GLY A 140 -25.77 -32.93 3.29
C GLY A 140 -25.96 -32.20 1.96
N ASN A 141 -25.79 -30.86 1.92
CA ASN A 141 -25.85 -30.10 0.69
C ASN A 141 -24.61 -30.42 -0.16
N PRO A 142 -24.75 -30.74 -1.45
CA PRO A 142 -23.59 -31.04 -2.30
C PRO A 142 -22.84 -29.78 -2.75
N GLU A 143 -23.54 -28.64 -2.84
CA GLU A 143 -23.02 -27.39 -3.40
C GLU A 143 -23.45 -26.20 -2.56
N THR A 144 -22.64 -25.14 -2.60
CA THR A 144 -22.94 -23.82 -2.05
C THR A 144 -23.00 -22.77 -3.15
N ASN A 145 -23.74 -21.70 -2.92
CA ASN A 145 -23.87 -20.57 -3.84
C ASN A 145 -23.28 -19.32 -3.21
N LEU A 146 -22.20 -18.82 -3.78
CA LEU A 146 -21.51 -17.61 -3.34
C LEU A 146 -21.69 -16.49 -4.35
N TRP A 147 -21.83 -15.26 -3.87
CA TRP A 147 -21.93 -14.07 -4.72
C TRP A 147 -20.79 -13.12 -4.45
N PHE A 148 -19.97 -12.84 -5.48
CA PHE A 148 -18.86 -11.89 -5.41
C PHE A 148 -18.95 -10.94 -6.61
N GLY A 149 -18.91 -9.63 -6.35
CA GLY A 149 -18.94 -8.63 -7.42
C GLY A 149 -20.17 -8.72 -8.34
N GLY A 150 -21.31 -9.21 -7.84
CA GLY A 150 -22.52 -9.42 -8.66
C GLY A 150 -22.51 -10.72 -9.49
N VAL A 151 -21.47 -11.55 -9.39
CA VAL A 151 -21.37 -12.84 -10.06
C VAL A 151 -21.69 -13.97 -9.09
N LYS A 152 -22.54 -14.90 -9.52
CA LYS A 152 -22.89 -16.11 -8.77
C LYS A 152 -21.91 -17.24 -9.09
N TYR A 153 -21.35 -17.85 -8.08
CA TYR A 153 -20.50 -19.03 -8.16
C TYR A 153 -21.21 -20.19 -7.44
N THR A 154 -21.47 -21.28 -8.18
CA THR A 154 -21.97 -22.53 -7.59
C THR A 154 -20.78 -23.47 -7.47
N ILE A 155 -20.43 -23.84 -6.25
CA ILE A 155 -19.18 -24.54 -5.93
C ILE A 155 -19.53 -25.76 -5.07
N PRO A 156 -18.95 -26.95 -5.31
CA PRO A 156 -19.07 -28.08 -4.40
C PRO A 156 -18.63 -27.68 -2.98
N VAL A 157 -19.38 -28.05 -1.96
CA VAL A 157 -19.17 -27.65 -0.57
C VAL A 157 -17.73 -27.94 -0.10
N ASP A 158 -17.21 -29.12 -0.40
CA ASP A 158 -15.84 -29.49 -0.02
C ASP A 158 -14.78 -28.62 -0.72
N THR A 159 -14.99 -28.29 -2.00
CA THR A 159 -14.11 -27.40 -2.76
C THR A 159 -14.13 -25.99 -2.20
N ALA A 160 -15.31 -25.46 -1.83
CA ALA A 160 -15.44 -24.14 -1.23
C ALA A 160 -14.71 -24.06 0.13
N LEU A 161 -14.82 -25.08 0.97
CA LEU A 161 -14.09 -25.16 2.25
C LEU A 161 -12.57 -25.24 2.04
N GLN A 162 -12.11 -26.00 1.05
CA GLN A 162 -10.68 -26.08 0.70
C GLN A 162 -10.15 -24.73 0.18
N MET A 163 -10.92 -24.02 -0.66
CA MET A 163 -10.57 -22.67 -1.11
C MET A 163 -10.44 -21.71 0.07
N LEU A 164 -11.39 -21.70 1.00
CA LEU A 164 -11.36 -20.82 2.17
C LEU A 164 -10.18 -21.17 3.09
N ALA A 165 -9.86 -22.45 3.28
CA ALA A 165 -8.68 -22.87 4.03
C ALA A 165 -7.37 -22.40 3.35
N ALA A 166 -7.26 -22.51 2.04
CA ALA A 166 -6.10 -22.01 1.29
C ALA A 166 -5.95 -20.49 1.42
N LEU A 167 -7.08 -19.74 1.35
CA LEU A 167 -7.10 -18.28 1.55
C LEU A 167 -6.66 -17.89 2.95
N GLU A 168 -7.04 -18.64 3.98
CA GLU A 168 -6.62 -18.33 5.36
C GLU A 168 -5.13 -18.59 5.57
N LEU A 169 -4.58 -19.67 4.98
CA LEU A 169 -3.14 -19.94 5.00
C LEU A 169 -2.35 -18.87 4.23
N TYR A 170 -2.84 -18.48 3.06
CA TYR A 170 -2.27 -17.40 2.28
C TYR A 170 -2.22 -16.07 3.08
N ALA A 171 -3.35 -15.71 3.69
CA ALA A 171 -3.44 -14.49 4.50
C ALA A 171 -2.49 -14.53 5.71
N LEU A 172 -2.33 -15.68 6.35
CA LEU A 172 -1.37 -15.87 7.45
C LEU A 172 0.08 -15.71 6.96
N GLN A 173 0.42 -16.25 5.79
CA GLN A 173 1.75 -16.09 5.21
C GLN A 173 2.04 -14.62 4.88
N CYS A 174 1.11 -13.91 4.24
CA CYS A 174 1.24 -12.47 3.98
C CYS A 174 1.45 -11.67 5.27
N TYR A 175 0.63 -11.92 6.29
CA TYR A 175 0.77 -11.29 7.61
C TYR A 175 2.16 -11.51 8.22
N ASN A 176 2.70 -12.74 8.14
CA ASN A 176 4.02 -13.05 8.68
C ASN A 176 5.12 -12.32 7.93
N VAL A 177 5.05 -12.24 6.59
CA VAL A 177 6.02 -11.48 5.79
C VAL A 177 5.97 -10.00 6.13
N THR A 178 4.77 -9.41 6.21
CA THR A 178 4.58 -8.01 6.61
C THR A 178 5.19 -7.73 7.99
N ALA A 179 4.94 -8.61 8.97
CA ALA A 179 5.46 -8.46 10.31
C ALA A 179 6.99 -8.60 10.36
N GLU A 180 7.55 -9.53 9.59
CA GLU A 180 9.01 -9.72 9.46
C GLU A 180 9.66 -8.50 8.81
N HIS A 181 9.11 -7.97 7.72
CA HIS A 181 9.61 -6.76 7.08
C HIS A 181 9.61 -5.57 8.04
N ALA A 182 8.51 -5.35 8.77
CA ALA A 182 8.44 -4.29 9.76
C ALA A 182 9.51 -4.45 10.85
N ALA A 183 9.70 -5.66 11.37
CA ALA A 183 10.72 -5.94 12.37
C ALA A 183 12.16 -5.74 11.83
N GLN A 184 12.42 -6.09 10.57
CA GLN A 184 13.71 -5.86 9.93
C GLN A 184 14.02 -4.37 9.79
N VAL A 185 13.06 -3.59 9.28
CA VAL A 185 13.20 -2.12 9.14
C VAL A 185 13.45 -1.45 10.49
N GLU A 186 12.76 -1.88 11.55
CA GLU A 186 12.99 -1.33 12.90
C GLU A 186 14.41 -1.59 13.44
N GLN A 187 15.06 -2.66 13.01
CA GLN A 187 16.42 -3.03 13.44
C GLN A 187 17.53 -2.37 12.62
N MET A 188 17.24 -1.82 11.44
CA MET A 188 18.24 -1.15 10.61
C MET A 188 18.81 0.07 11.34
N GLU A 189 20.10 0.30 11.20
CA GLU A 189 20.81 1.37 11.91
C GLU A 189 21.05 2.60 11.05
N THR A 190 21.03 2.45 9.72
CA THR A 190 21.35 3.51 8.76
C THR A 190 20.20 3.79 7.80
N ALA A 191 20.11 5.04 7.33
CA ALA A 191 19.15 5.42 6.30
C ALA A 191 19.36 4.64 4.99
N GLU A 192 20.62 4.34 4.64
CA GLU A 192 20.97 3.59 3.42
C GLU A 192 20.43 2.15 3.43
N GLU A 193 20.50 1.47 4.59
CA GLU A 193 19.91 0.15 4.75
C GLU A 193 18.39 0.22 4.52
N VAL A 194 17.72 1.20 5.11
CA VAL A 194 16.26 1.38 4.98
C VAL A 194 15.88 1.70 3.54
N LYS A 195 16.60 2.60 2.87
CA LYS A 195 16.35 3.00 1.48
C LYS A 195 16.46 1.83 0.50
N SER A 196 17.40 0.92 0.74
CA SER A 196 17.65 -0.24 -0.11
C SER A 196 16.74 -1.44 0.18
N PHE A 197 15.87 -1.36 1.18
CA PHE A 197 15.01 -2.46 1.57
C PHE A 197 13.90 -2.73 0.56
N ASP A 198 13.80 -3.97 0.08
CA ASP A 198 12.73 -4.42 -0.81
C ASP A 198 11.54 -4.95 0.00
N TYR A 199 10.60 -4.08 0.29
CA TYR A 199 9.38 -4.41 1.02
C TYR A 199 8.38 -5.26 0.23
N SER A 200 8.60 -5.49 -1.07
CA SER A 200 7.70 -6.28 -1.92
C SER A 200 8.11 -7.74 -2.01
N ALA A 201 9.31 -8.09 -1.57
CA ALA A 201 9.86 -9.45 -1.65
C ALA A 201 9.20 -10.41 -0.65
N GLY A 202 9.28 -11.70 -0.92
CA GLY A 202 8.93 -12.77 0.04
C GLY A 202 7.44 -13.04 0.23
N TYR A 203 6.54 -12.25 -0.32
CA TYR A 203 5.10 -12.56 -0.29
C TYR A 203 4.78 -13.80 -1.13
N PRO A 204 3.80 -14.62 -0.71
CA PRO A 204 3.39 -15.79 -1.48
C PRO A 204 2.77 -15.39 -2.83
N GLU A 205 2.87 -16.28 -3.80
CA GLU A 205 2.18 -16.10 -5.09
C GLU A 205 0.67 -16.02 -4.89
N GLN A 206 0.02 -15.16 -5.66
CA GLN A 206 -1.43 -14.99 -5.64
C GLN A 206 -2.15 -16.31 -5.95
N LEU A 207 -3.15 -16.65 -5.16
CA LEU A 207 -3.96 -17.85 -5.38
C LEU A 207 -4.85 -17.71 -6.61
N VAL A 208 -4.94 -18.80 -7.39
CA VAL A 208 -5.81 -18.92 -8.56
C VAL A 208 -6.68 -20.15 -8.43
N PHE A 209 -8.00 -19.95 -8.41
CA PHE A 209 -8.98 -21.02 -8.38
C PHE A 209 -9.75 -21.07 -9.71
N ASN A 210 -9.62 -22.19 -10.41
CA ASN A 210 -10.38 -22.51 -11.61
C ASN A 210 -11.54 -23.41 -11.20
N LEU A 211 -12.77 -23.00 -11.51
CA LEU A 211 -14.00 -23.76 -11.23
C LEU A 211 -14.38 -24.58 -12.44
#